data_a12f3be9b41341529ae076e8d5e14132
#
_entry.id   a12f3be9b41341529ae076e8d5e14132
#
_cell.length_a   1.000
_cell.length_b   1.000
_cell.length_c   1.000
_cell.angle_alpha   90.00
_cell.angle_beta   90.00
_cell.angle_gamma   90.00
#
_symmetry.space_group_name_H-M   'P 1'
#
loop_
_entity.id
_entity.type
_entity.pdbx_description
1 polymer ?
#
loop_
_entity_poly.entity_id
_entity_poly.type
_entity_poly.pdbx_seq_one_letter_code
_entity_poly.pdbx_strand_id
1 'polypeptide(L)'
;MHGYRAEPAQGFRKVFSLLFFTNLIFFTSLVLGVTFMASAETPGVSDSAILLGSCSALDGPAKFLGSQTVLGASAYLHSINDQGGVFGRKIQLLAFDDGYDPDKAPACFKRMTKEGVFSLGFFVGTPTAAKYVPLAQEEKIPVVGLFTGAQMLYEPLKHEVINVRASYYDETREQVDKLWEAGIHKIGVIYQDDAFGKTVLEGVKLALQKHGAAPAGLGTFARNTVDISAGLREAMIVHPQAVVVVGPYAPVAAIVKESHTQGWRPQFLTVSFVGTEAFIKEAGPDADGTIITQVVPPYDHTEYPTVALYREALAKYYPAIPPSFVSLEGFVDAMVVVEGLKRAGKDLTRDKFISAIESIHNQNLGLGPKLILSYSESDHKGFNNVYATIVRNGTPVLLTDWSGLGK
;
A
#
# COMPACT_ATOMS: atom_id res chain seq x y z
N MET A 1 75.37 85.60 14.69
CA MET A 1 75.74 85.08 13.38
C MET A 1 75.92 83.60 13.46
N HIS A 2 75.27 82.84 12.54
CA HIS A 2 75.38 81.40 12.27
C HIS A 2 75.05 80.46 13.48
N GLY A 3 74.06 79.79 13.59
CA GLY A 3 73.17 78.95 12.87
C GLY A 3 73.64 77.49 12.70
N TYR A 4 73.35 76.59 13.60
CA TYR A 4 73.38 75.13 13.27
C TYR A 4 72.09 74.46 13.76
N ARG A 5 71.34 73.98 12.80
CA ARG A 5 70.17 73.14 12.99
C ARG A 5 70.64 71.71 13.13
N ALA A 6 70.13 70.96 14.12
CA ALA A 6 70.21 69.48 14.21
C ALA A 6 68.95 68.88 13.73
N GLU A 7 69.01 67.99 12.75
CA GLU A 7 67.89 67.14 12.29
C GLU A 7 67.63 66.02 13.27
N PRO A 8 66.38 65.65 13.48
CA PRO A 8 66.06 64.48 14.29
C PRO A 8 65.96 63.22 13.41
N ALA A 9 66.56 62.14 13.92
CA ALA A 9 66.56 60.79 13.29
C ALA A 9 65.20 60.22 13.07
N GLN A 10 64.80 60.01 11.82
CA GLN A 10 63.73 59.19 11.39
C GLN A 10 64.22 57.73 11.37
N GLY A 11 63.71 56.87 12.27
CA GLY A 11 64.15 55.45 12.24
C GLY A 11 63.34 54.45 13.01
N PHE A 12 62.38 54.83 13.88
CA PHE A 12 61.78 53.90 14.80
C PHE A 12 60.22 53.74 14.74
N ARG A 13 59.60 54.44 13.79
CA ARG A 13 58.09 54.41 13.72
C ARG A 13 57.51 53.48 12.68
N LYS A 14 58.27 52.78 11.85
CA LYS A 14 57.72 51.90 10.77
C LYS A 14 57.66 50.42 11.10
N VAL A 15 58.26 49.93 12.16
CA VAL A 15 58.25 48.48 12.49
C VAL A 15 57.06 48.08 13.39
N PHE A 16 56.52 49.02 14.19
CA PHE A 16 55.37 48.68 15.07
C PHE A 16 54.02 48.72 14.39
N SER A 17 53.88 49.33 13.23
CA SER A 17 52.59 49.39 12.49
C SER A 17 52.31 48.14 11.61
N LEU A 18 53.35 47.35 11.27
CA LEU A 18 53.22 46.20 10.38
C LEU A 18 52.84 44.92 11.15
N LEU A 19 53.16 44.86 12.45
CA LEU A 19 52.77 43.68 13.30
C LEU A 19 51.38 43.76 13.83
N PHE A 20 50.75 44.92 13.86
CA PHE A 20 49.32 45.04 14.30
C PHE A 20 48.32 44.75 13.16
N PHE A 21 48.70 44.98 11.90
CA PHE A 21 47.84 44.70 10.75
C PHE A 21 47.83 43.20 10.34
N THR A 22 48.94 42.47 10.57
CA THR A 22 48.97 41.02 10.27
C THR A 22 48.20 40.17 11.24
N ASN A 23 48.03 40.56 12.51
CA ASN A 23 47.20 39.82 13.47
C ASN A 23 45.71 40.09 13.33
N LEU A 24 45.29 41.21 12.76
CA LEU A 24 43.88 41.53 12.55
C LEU A 24 43.30 40.80 11.32
N ILE A 25 44.15 40.49 10.31
CA ILE A 25 43.72 39.75 9.12
C ILE A 25 43.58 38.22 9.41
N PHE A 26 44.39 37.69 10.35
CA PHE A 26 44.27 36.27 10.75
C PHE A 26 43.09 35.97 11.66
N PHE A 27 42.57 36.97 12.40
CA PHE A 27 41.38 36.77 13.27
C PHE A 27 40.06 36.94 12.52
N THR A 28 40.04 37.70 11.41
CA THR A 28 38.85 37.84 10.56
C THR A 28 38.67 36.69 9.58
N SER A 29 39.71 35.91 9.26
CA SER A 29 39.58 34.72 8.38
C SER A 29 39.09 33.46 9.09
N LEU A 30 39.08 33.43 10.42
CA LEU A 30 38.65 32.25 11.19
C LEU A 30 37.15 32.29 11.58
N VAL A 31 36.44 33.38 11.32
CA VAL A 31 35.01 33.53 11.64
C VAL A 31 34.11 33.30 10.43
N LEU A 32 34.64 33.19 9.22
CA LEU A 32 33.85 32.98 7.99
C LEU A 32 33.76 31.51 7.52
N GLY A 33 34.11 30.54 8.36
CA GLY A 33 34.12 29.12 8.02
C GLY A 33 32.97 28.29 8.61
N VAL A 34 31.98 28.92 9.25
CA VAL A 34 30.73 28.22 9.58
C VAL A 34 29.80 28.36 8.38
N THR A 35 30.05 27.59 7.34
CA THR A 35 29.03 27.28 6.35
C THR A 35 27.93 26.55 7.12
N PHE A 36 26.83 27.25 7.41
CA PHE A 36 25.55 26.59 7.63
C PHE A 36 25.30 25.75 6.38
N MET A 37 25.60 24.45 6.44
CA MET A 37 24.99 23.51 5.53
C MET A 37 23.49 23.60 5.85
N ALA A 38 22.77 24.42 5.12
CA ALA A 38 21.34 24.37 5.08
C ALA A 38 21.03 22.91 4.71
N SER A 39 20.54 22.12 5.66
CA SER A 39 20.02 20.80 5.37
C SER A 39 18.96 21.03 4.30
N ALA A 40 19.16 20.46 3.11
CA ALA A 40 18.15 20.57 2.06
C ALA A 40 16.83 20.09 2.66
N GLU A 41 15.81 20.95 2.64
CA GLU A 41 14.48 20.59 3.17
C GLU A 41 13.97 19.35 2.46
N THR A 42 13.63 18.32 3.20
CA THR A 42 13.04 17.10 2.64
C THR A 42 11.64 17.43 2.12
N PRO A 43 11.32 17.20 0.83
CA PRO A 43 9.99 17.49 0.31
C PRO A 43 8.90 16.85 1.16
N GLY A 44 7.85 17.60 1.45
CA GLY A 44 6.71 17.15 2.25
C GLY A 44 6.96 17.06 3.75
N VAL A 45 8.10 17.56 4.24
CA VAL A 45 8.39 17.61 5.68
C VAL A 45 8.61 19.06 6.09
N SER A 46 7.85 19.50 7.08
CA SER A 46 8.02 20.82 7.73
C SER A 46 8.22 20.64 9.24
N ASP A 47 8.39 21.74 9.97
CA ASP A 47 8.47 21.69 11.43
C ASP A 47 7.16 21.20 12.09
N SER A 48 6.02 21.35 11.42
CA SER A 48 4.70 21.07 11.98
C SER A 48 3.93 19.95 11.27
N ALA A 49 4.37 19.51 10.07
CA ALA A 49 3.62 18.56 9.27
C ALA A 49 4.50 17.62 8.43
N ILE A 50 3.96 16.45 8.14
CA ILE A 50 4.44 15.50 7.14
C ILE A 50 3.30 15.28 6.15
N LEU A 51 3.54 15.52 4.86
CA LEU A 51 2.55 15.42 3.80
C LEU A 51 2.69 14.08 3.05
N LEU A 52 1.66 13.25 3.12
CA LEU A 52 1.53 12.01 2.35
C LEU A 52 0.61 12.24 1.16
N GLY A 53 0.80 11.49 0.08
CA GLY A 53 -0.02 11.56 -1.11
C GLY A 53 -0.66 10.22 -1.49
N SER A 54 -1.91 10.26 -1.98
CA SER A 54 -2.59 9.10 -2.54
C SER A 54 -3.33 9.46 -3.84
N CYS A 55 -3.15 8.64 -4.88
CA CYS A 55 -4.05 8.62 -6.04
C CYS A 55 -4.83 7.30 -5.98
N SER A 56 -6.12 7.38 -5.82
CA SER A 56 -6.94 6.21 -5.56
C SER A 56 -8.28 6.31 -6.30
N ALA A 57 -8.97 5.20 -6.43
CA ALA A 57 -10.30 5.16 -7.02
C ALA A 57 -11.34 5.79 -6.06
N LEU A 58 -11.45 7.10 -6.03
CA LEU A 58 -12.39 7.81 -5.15
C LEU A 58 -13.77 7.97 -5.79
N ASP A 59 -13.86 7.81 -7.10
CA ASP A 59 -15.08 7.80 -7.88
C ASP A 59 -15.09 6.65 -8.91
N GLY A 60 -16.21 6.43 -9.59
CA GLY A 60 -16.38 5.40 -10.61
C GLY A 60 -16.64 3.99 -10.08
N PRO A 61 -16.48 2.95 -10.95
CA PRO A 61 -16.89 1.57 -10.64
C PRO A 61 -16.12 0.90 -9.48
N ALA A 62 -14.91 1.38 -9.15
CA ALA A 62 -14.10 0.83 -8.07
C ALA A 62 -14.04 1.75 -6.82
N LYS A 63 -14.92 2.75 -6.74
CA LYS A 63 -14.87 3.79 -5.69
C LYS A 63 -14.91 3.25 -4.26
N PHE A 64 -15.57 2.13 -4.02
CA PHE A 64 -15.59 1.53 -2.68
C PHE A 64 -14.17 1.21 -2.24
N LEU A 65 -13.35 0.61 -3.11
CA LEU A 65 -11.98 0.21 -2.77
C LEU A 65 -11.13 1.43 -2.39
N GLY A 66 -11.07 2.44 -3.25
CA GLY A 66 -10.26 3.64 -3.00
C GLY A 66 -10.74 4.45 -1.81
N SER A 67 -12.04 4.68 -1.72
CA SER A 67 -12.62 5.45 -0.61
C SER A 67 -12.39 4.77 0.73
N GLN A 68 -12.56 3.43 0.82
CA GLN A 68 -12.37 2.70 2.07
C GLN A 68 -10.88 2.60 2.47
N THR A 69 -9.97 2.38 1.51
CA THR A 69 -8.53 2.36 1.78
C THR A 69 -8.06 3.69 2.37
N VAL A 70 -8.40 4.81 1.70
CA VAL A 70 -8.04 6.16 2.16
C VAL A 70 -8.69 6.49 3.51
N LEU A 71 -9.94 6.09 3.70
CA LEU A 71 -10.68 6.31 4.95
C LEU A 71 -10.02 5.55 6.12
N GLY A 72 -9.68 4.27 5.93
CA GLY A 72 -9.01 3.47 6.94
C GLY A 72 -7.65 4.07 7.33
N ALA A 73 -6.84 4.44 6.34
CA ALA A 73 -5.57 5.13 6.58
C ALA A 73 -5.79 6.44 7.35
N SER A 74 -6.75 7.26 6.92
CA SER A 74 -7.07 8.54 7.58
C SER A 74 -7.52 8.34 9.03
N ALA A 75 -8.29 7.30 9.35
CA ALA A 75 -8.72 7.02 10.71
C ALA A 75 -7.53 6.80 11.65
N TYR A 76 -6.54 6.03 11.22
CA TYR A 76 -5.31 5.85 11.99
C TYR A 76 -4.50 7.13 12.10
N LEU A 77 -4.28 7.85 10.99
CA LEU A 77 -3.53 9.10 10.99
C LEU A 77 -4.17 10.17 11.89
N HIS A 78 -5.49 10.26 11.92
CA HIS A 78 -6.21 11.15 12.86
C HIS A 78 -5.95 10.75 14.31
N SER A 79 -5.95 9.46 14.66
CA SER A 79 -5.66 9.00 16.01
C SER A 79 -4.24 9.37 16.47
N ILE A 80 -3.26 9.26 15.58
CA ILE A 80 -1.88 9.69 15.83
C ILE A 80 -1.79 11.21 15.95
N ASN A 81 -2.51 11.93 15.12
CA ASN A 81 -2.54 13.39 15.16
C ASN A 81 -3.15 13.92 16.45
N ASP A 82 -4.19 13.29 16.99
CA ASP A 82 -4.78 13.66 18.30
C ASP A 82 -3.76 13.48 19.44
N GLN A 83 -2.84 12.52 19.33
CA GLN A 83 -1.75 12.27 20.28
C GLN A 83 -0.54 13.20 20.08
N GLY A 84 -0.61 14.19 19.19
CA GLY A 84 0.49 15.13 18.93
C GLY A 84 1.27 14.87 17.64
N GLY A 85 0.92 13.84 16.88
CA GLY A 85 1.62 13.46 15.62
C GLY A 85 2.93 12.71 15.89
N VAL A 86 3.86 12.78 14.93
CA VAL A 86 5.18 12.15 15.03
C VAL A 86 6.24 13.24 15.24
N PHE A 87 6.90 13.23 16.38
CA PHE A 87 7.84 14.28 16.81
C PHE A 87 7.26 15.70 16.74
N GLY A 88 5.96 15.87 17.09
CA GLY A 88 5.26 17.14 17.05
C GLY A 88 4.72 17.53 15.66
N ARG A 89 4.98 16.74 14.63
CA ARG A 89 4.49 16.95 13.26
C ARG A 89 3.17 16.21 13.05
N LYS A 90 2.15 16.91 12.58
CA LYS A 90 0.89 16.29 12.15
C LYS A 90 1.07 15.62 10.80
N ILE A 91 0.49 14.43 10.62
CA ILE A 91 0.52 13.74 9.35
C ILE A 91 -0.73 14.12 8.55
N GLN A 92 -0.53 14.62 7.35
CA GLN A 92 -1.59 15.04 6.43
C GLN A 92 -1.60 14.07 5.24
N LEU A 93 -2.79 13.60 4.85
CA LEU A 93 -2.98 12.77 3.68
C LEU A 93 -3.74 13.56 2.61
N LEU A 94 -3.08 13.82 1.50
CA LEU A 94 -3.68 14.40 0.31
C LEU A 94 -4.11 13.27 -0.63
N ALA A 95 -5.41 13.19 -0.95
CA ALA A 95 -5.95 12.15 -1.83
C ALA A 95 -6.61 12.76 -3.05
N PHE A 96 -6.28 12.24 -4.25
CA PHE A 96 -6.91 12.59 -5.52
C PHE A 96 -7.49 11.35 -6.19
N ASP A 97 -8.50 11.57 -7.03
CA ASP A 97 -9.12 10.51 -7.80
C ASP A 97 -8.33 10.21 -9.08
N ASP A 98 -8.09 8.91 -9.34
CA ASP A 98 -7.61 8.41 -10.63
C ASP A 98 -8.64 7.51 -11.33
N GLY A 99 -9.80 7.25 -10.69
CA GLY A 99 -10.90 6.44 -11.23
C GLY A 99 -10.54 4.98 -11.50
N TYR A 100 -9.46 4.46 -10.89
CA TYR A 100 -8.90 3.15 -11.24
C TYR A 100 -8.53 3.07 -12.74
N ASP A 101 -8.04 4.18 -13.29
CA ASP A 101 -7.71 4.33 -14.70
C ASP A 101 -6.19 4.53 -14.88
N PRO A 102 -5.46 3.56 -15.48
CA PRO A 102 -4.01 3.66 -15.68
C PRO A 102 -3.60 4.82 -16.59
N ASP A 103 -4.48 5.35 -17.42
CA ASP A 103 -4.17 6.50 -18.27
C ASP A 103 -4.24 7.82 -17.48
N LYS A 104 -5.00 7.86 -16.40
CA LYS A 104 -5.06 9.00 -15.47
C LYS A 104 -4.00 8.95 -14.38
N ALA A 105 -3.50 7.77 -14.02
CA ALA A 105 -2.56 7.59 -12.92
C ALA A 105 -1.27 8.43 -13.04
N PRO A 106 -0.61 8.57 -14.23
CA PRO A 106 0.57 9.44 -14.35
C PRO A 106 0.29 10.92 -14.12
N ALA A 107 -0.88 11.42 -14.54
CA ALA A 107 -1.27 12.82 -14.32
C ALA A 107 -1.54 13.07 -12.82
N CYS A 108 -2.17 12.13 -12.14
CA CYS A 108 -2.39 12.18 -10.70
C CYS A 108 -1.05 12.14 -9.93
N PHE A 109 -0.13 11.25 -10.30
CA PHE A 109 1.22 11.19 -9.73
C PHE A 109 1.94 12.54 -9.87
N LYS A 110 1.97 13.13 -11.08
CA LYS A 110 2.59 14.45 -11.31
C LYS A 110 1.96 15.57 -10.47
N ARG A 111 0.66 15.48 -10.20
CA ARG A 111 0.00 16.42 -9.29
C ARG A 111 0.51 16.25 -7.85
N MET A 112 0.66 15.01 -7.37
CA MET A 112 1.21 14.73 -6.04
C MET A 112 2.65 15.24 -5.89
N THR A 113 3.51 15.02 -6.89
CA THR A 113 4.90 15.48 -6.83
C THR A 113 4.98 17.01 -6.84
N LYS A 114 4.07 17.68 -7.57
CA LYS A 114 3.96 19.15 -7.55
C LYS A 114 3.51 19.71 -6.18
N GLU A 115 2.66 18.99 -5.47
CA GLU A 115 2.28 19.33 -4.08
C GLU A 115 3.45 19.08 -3.10
N GLY A 116 4.52 18.44 -3.53
CA GLY A 116 5.72 18.21 -2.74
C GLY A 116 5.52 17.15 -1.65
N VAL A 117 4.80 16.06 -1.91
CA VAL A 117 4.58 15.00 -0.92
C VAL A 117 5.87 14.30 -0.50
N PHE A 118 5.95 13.89 0.77
CA PHE A 118 7.07 13.13 1.32
C PHE A 118 7.09 11.70 0.80
N SER A 119 5.96 11.02 0.89
CA SER A 119 5.76 9.63 0.49
C SER A 119 4.38 9.45 -0.14
N LEU A 120 4.24 8.44 -0.98
CA LEU A 120 2.99 7.98 -1.57
C LEU A 120 2.51 6.72 -0.88
N GLY A 121 1.18 6.52 -0.84
CA GLY A 121 0.61 5.29 -0.28
C GLY A 121 -0.90 5.20 -0.52
N PHE A 122 -1.47 4.04 -0.17
CA PHE A 122 -2.92 3.80 -0.18
C PHE A 122 -3.57 3.90 -1.57
N PHE A 123 -2.80 3.76 -2.64
CA PHE A 123 -3.28 3.73 -4.01
C PHE A 123 -3.93 2.39 -4.32
N VAL A 124 -4.94 2.40 -5.18
CA VAL A 124 -5.66 1.19 -5.58
C VAL A 124 -5.25 0.73 -6.97
N GLY A 125 -4.86 -0.54 -7.05
CA GLY A 125 -4.87 -1.30 -8.29
C GLY A 125 -3.53 -1.52 -8.97
N THR A 126 -3.44 -2.69 -9.61
CA THR A 126 -2.27 -3.12 -10.39
C THR A 126 -2.08 -2.32 -11.67
N PRO A 127 -3.13 -2.06 -12.49
CA PRO A 127 -2.97 -1.32 -13.75
C PRO A 127 -2.46 0.11 -13.54
N THR A 128 -2.93 0.77 -12.48
CA THR A 128 -2.49 2.12 -12.09
C THR A 128 -1.06 2.09 -11.55
N ALA A 129 -0.74 1.11 -10.66
CA ALA A 129 0.60 0.92 -10.10
C ALA A 129 1.65 0.70 -11.20
N ALA A 130 1.34 -0.06 -12.25
CA ALA A 130 2.22 -0.27 -13.39
C ALA A 130 2.63 1.04 -14.10
N LYS A 131 1.86 2.10 -13.95
CA LYS A 131 2.11 3.40 -14.57
C LYS A 131 2.86 4.39 -13.67
N TYR A 132 2.53 4.48 -12.38
CA TYR A 132 3.15 5.48 -11.51
C TYR A 132 4.36 4.95 -10.71
N VAL A 133 4.47 3.65 -10.45
CA VAL A 133 5.61 3.11 -9.71
C VAL A 133 6.95 3.38 -10.40
N PRO A 134 7.11 3.21 -11.73
CA PRO A 134 8.35 3.60 -12.40
C PRO A 134 8.69 5.09 -12.22
N LEU A 135 7.69 5.98 -12.22
CA LEU A 135 7.88 7.41 -11.98
C LEU A 135 8.31 7.69 -10.53
N ALA A 136 7.73 6.98 -9.57
CA ALA A 136 8.11 7.10 -8.16
C ALA A 136 9.56 6.66 -7.92
N GLN A 137 10.02 5.61 -8.61
CA GLN A 137 11.41 5.16 -8.58
C GLN A 137 12.37 6.21 -9.18
N GLU A 138 12.01 6.79 -10.34
CA GLU A 138 12.80 7.84 -10.98
C GLU A 138 12.97 9.08 -10.07
N GLU A 139 11.88 9.47 -9.38
CA GLU A 139 11.87 10.63 -8.46
C GLU A 139 12.27 10.26 -7.01
N LYS A 140 12.64 9.00 -6.75
CA LYS A 140 13.00 8.45 -5.42
C LYS A 140 11.98 8.80 -4.34
N ILE A 141 10.70 8.60 -4.66
CA ILE A 141 9.59 8.83 -3.73
C ILE A 141 9.16 7.48 -3.14
N PRO A 142 9.22 7.29 -1.81
CA PRO A 142 8.74 6.07 -1.18
C PRO A 142 7.26 5.83 -1.45
N VAL A 143 6.90 4.59 -1.73
CA VAL A 143 5.53 4.14 -1.98
C VAL A 143 5.22 3.02 -0.99
N VAL A 144 4.29 3.22 -0.08
CA VAL A 144 4.02 2.30 1.04
C VAL A 144 2.54 1.93 1.08
N GLY A 145 2.23 0.64 1.28
CA GLY A 145 0.86 0.18 1.51
C GLY A 145 -0.07 0.42 0.31
N LEU A 146 0.25 -0.21 -0.82
CA LEU A 146 -0.60 -0.19 -2.00
C LEU A 146 -1.70 -1.25 -1.89
N PHE A 147 -2.95 -0.88 -2.18
CA PHE A 147 -4.07 -1.81 -2.23
C PHE A 147 -4.01 -2.63 -3.53
N THR A 148 -2.98 -3.45 -3.63
CA THR A 148 -2.76 -4.45 -4.69
C THR A 148 -1.63 -5.41 -4.29
N GLY A 149 -1.81 -6.71 -4.54
CA GLY A 149 -0.83 -7.77 -4.28
C GLY A 149 -0.07 -8.20 -5.53
N ALA A 150 0.10 -7.34 -6.53
CA ALA A 150 0.71 -7.71 -7.81
C ALA A 150 2.19 -8.06 -7.67
N GLN A 151 2.61 -9.21 -8.23
CA GLN A 151 3.98 -9.72 -8.12
C GLN A 151 5.04 -8.72 -8.58
N MET A 152 4.75 -7.90 -9.57
CA MET A 152 5.67 -6.87 -10.05
C MET A 152 6.06 -5.82 -8.99
N LEU A 153 5.34 -5.73 -7.86
CA LEU A 153 5.68 -4.84 -6.74
C LEU A 153 6.65 -5.48 -5.76
N TYR A 154 6.79 -6.79 -5.80
CA TYR A 154 7.65 -7.60 -4.93
C TYR A 154 8.93 -8.00 -5.64
N GLU A 155 8.83 -8.39 -6.91
CA GLU A 155 9.95 -8.89 -7.70
C GLU A 155 9.95 -8.31 -9.12
N PRO A 156 11.11 -7.83 -9.63
CA PRO A 156 12.34 -7.62 -8.86
C PRO A 156 12.14 -6.56 -7.76
N LEU A 157 12.96 -6.64 -6.70
CA LEU A 157 12.92 -5.66 -5.60
C LEU A 157 13.02 -4.23 -6.14
N LYS A 158 12.18 -3.36 -5.60
CA LYS A 158 12.17 -1.92 -5.87
C LYS A 158 12.38 -1.18 -4.57
N HIS A 159 13.51 -0.51 -4.45
CA HIS A 159 13.92 0.18 -3.21
C HIS A 159 12.85 1.12 -2.65
N GLU A 160 12.12 1.82 -3.52
CA GLU A 160 11.09 2.78 -3.10
C GLU A 160 9.75 2.14 -2.75
N VAL A 161 9.53 0.84 -3.05
CA VAL A 161 8.23 0.19 -2.88
C VAL A 161 8.23 -0.73 -1.67
N ILE A 162 7.40 -0.40 -0.69
CA ILE A 162 7.19 -1.17 0.54
C ILE A 162 5.78 -1.77 0.51
N ASN A 163 5.70 -3.07 0.42
CA ASN A 163 4.44 -3.80 0.42
C ASN A 163 4.11 -4.24 1.85
N VAL A 164 2.91 -3.93 2.32
CA VAL A 164 2.45 -4.34 3.66
C VAL A 164 1.78 -5.72 3.59
N ARG A 165 0.90 -5.90 2.64
CA ARG A 165 0.07 -7.09 2.45
C ARG A 165 0.81 -8.28 1.84
N ALA A 166 0.23 -9.48 1.98
CA ALA A 166 0.58 -10.66 1.19
C ALA A 166 0.28 -10.45 -0.31
N SER A 167 1.03 -11.13 -1.16
CA SER A 167 0.87 -11.04 -2.62
C SER A 167 -0.34 -11.83 -3.13
N TYR A 168 -0.80 -11.53 -4.36
CA TYR A 168 -1.80 -12.37 -5.02
C TYR A 168 -1.33 -13.81 -5.25
N TYR A 169 -0.01 -14.03 -5.34
CA TYR A 169 0.52 -15.39 -5.41
C TYR A 169 0.37 -16.14 -4.09
N ASP A 170 0.45 -15.46 -2.95
CA ASP A 170 0.15 -16.07 -1.65
C ASP A 170 -1.35 -16.37 -1.51
N GLU A 171 -2.21 -15.46 -1.94
CA GLU A 171 -3.66 -15.65 -1.91
C GLU A 171 -4.09 -16.83 -2.79
N THR A 172 -3.63 -16.88 -4.03
CA THR A 172 -4.00 -17.94 -4.97
C THR A 172 -3.39 -19.30 -4.61
N ARG A 173 -2.19 -19.31 -4.03
CA ARG A 173 -1.59 -20.51 -3.48
C ARG A 173 -2.46 -21.10 -2.38
N GLU A 174 -2.89 -20.30 -1.41
CA GLU A 174 -3.79 -20.75 -0.34
C GLU A 174 -5.10 -21.31 -0.92
N GLN A 175 -5.71 -20.60 -1.87
CA GLN A 175 -6.95 -21.06 -2.51
C GLN A 175 -6.78 -22.41 -3.21
N VAL A 176 -5.79 -22.53 -4.08
CA VAL A 176 -5.57 -23.74 -4.88
C VAL A 176 -5.16 -24.92 -4.01
N ASP A 177 -4.21 -24.72 -3.09
CA ASP A 177 -3.77 -25.81 -2.21
C ASP A 177 -4.92 -26.34 -1.36
N LYS A 178 -5.76 -25.46 -0.80
CA LYS A 178 -6.93 -25.85 0.00
C LYS A 178 -8.04 -26.51 -0.81
N LEU A 179 -8.31 -26.05 -2.03
CA LEU A 179 -9.24 -26.73 -2.94
C LEU A 179 -8.73 -28.12 -3.28
N TRP A 180 -7.43 -28.27 -3.54
CA TRP A 180 -6.82 -29.55 -3.86
C TRP A 180 -6.93 -30.54 -2.70
N GLU A 181 -6.63 -30.10 -1.46
CA GLU A 181 -6.82 -30.88 -0.25
C GLU A 181 -8.29 -31.31 -0.06
N ALA A 182 -9.25 -30.47 -0.47
CA ALA A 182 -10.69 -30.77 -0.41
C ALA A 182 -11.19 -31.68 -1.56
N GLY A 183 -10.30 -32.12 -2.47
CA GLY A 183 -10.65 -32.98 -3.61
C GLY A 183 -11.23 -32.24 -4.83
N ILE A 184 -11.10 -30.90 -4.85
CA ILE A 184 -11.54 -30.06 -5.96
C ILE A 184 -10.34 -29.77 -6.87
N HIS A 185 -10.26 -30.46 -8.01
CA HIS A 185 -9.09 -30.43 -8.87
C HIS A 185 -9.32 -29.70 -10.19
N LYS A 186 -10.58 -29.53 -10.60
CA LYS A 186 -10.96 -28.87 -11.85
C LYS A 186 -11.29 -27.41 -11.59
N ILE A 187 -10.28 -26.54 -11.64
CA ILE A 187 -10.35 -25.13 -11.26
C ILE A 187 -10.29 -24.26 -12.52
N GLY A 188 -11.31 -23.42 -12.73
CA GLY A 188 -11.35 -22.41 -13.81
C GLY A 188 -10.98 -21.01 -13.27
N VAL A 189 -10.73 -20.10 -14.20
CA VAL A 189 -10.44 -18.68 -13.87
C VAL A 189 -11.22 -17.77 -14.80
N ILE A 190 -11.95 -16.80 -14.23
CA ILE A 190 -12.56 -15.69 -14.97
C ILE A 190 -11.91 -14.42 -14.47
N TYR A 191 -11.27 -13.62 -15.36
CA TYR A 191 -10.43 -12.53 -14.90
C TYR A 191 -10.59 -11.25 -15.74
N GLN A 192 -10.40 -10.12 -15.10
CA GLN A 192 -10.30 -8.81 -15.75
C GLN A 192 -9.09 -8.81 -16.69
N ASP A 193 -9.29 -8.52 -17.99
CA ASP A 193 -8.22 -8.59 -19.00
C ASP A 193 -7.29 -7.37 -18.92
N ASP A 194 -6.51 -7.31 -17.86
CA ASP A 194 -5.45 -6.32 -17.65
C ASP A 194 -4.34 -6.86 -16.74
N ALA A 195 -3.44 -5.96 -16.28
CA ALA A 195 -2.33 -6.35 -15.42
C ALA A 195 -2.76 -7.00 -14.10
N PHE A 196 -3.93 -6.60 -13.52
CA PHE A 196 -4.46 -7.21 -12.32
C PHE A 196 -4.89 -8.66 -12.57
N GLY A 197 -5.79 -8.87 -13.53
CA GLY A 197 -6.29 -10.23 -13.80
C GLY A 197 -5.18 -11.17 -14.25
N LYS A 198 -4.25 -10.69 -15.07
CA LYS A 198 -3.11 -11.50 -15.57
C LYS A 198 -2.16 -11.93 -14.45
N THR A 199 -1.89 -11.07 -13.47
CA THR A 199 -1.02 -11.46 -12.35
C THR A 199 -1.69 -12.48 -11.42
N VAL A 200 -3.00 -12.37 -11.18
CA VAL A 200 -3.73 -13.37 -10.37
C VAL A 200 -3.86 -14.70 -11.13
N LEU A 201 -4.15 -14.67 -12.43
CA LEU A 201 -4.16 -15.86 -13.27
C LEU A 201 -2.80 -16.59 -13.22
N GLU A 202 -1.70 -15.85 -13.28
CA GLU A 202 -0.37 -16.45 -13.18
C GLU A 202 -0.14 -17.11 -11.81
N GLY A 203 -0.59 -16.46 -10.73
CA GLY A 203 -0.55 -17.07 -9.40
C GLY A 203 -1.34 -18.38 -9.31
N VAL A 204 -2.55 -18.44 -9.91
CA VAL A 204 -3.34 -19.69 -10.00
C VAL A 204 -2.61 -20.75 -10.81
N LYS A 205 -2.00 -20.39 -11.96
CA LYS A 205 -1.23 -21.32 -12.78
C LYS A 205 -0.05 -21.91 -12.02
N LEU A 206 0.74 -21.07 -11.34
CA LEU A 206 1.89 -21.50 -10.54
C LEU A 206 1.47 -22.43 -9.39
N ALA A 207 0.36 -22.13 -8.73
CA ALA A 207 -0.17 -22.98 -7.68
C ALA A 207 -0.64 -24.35 -8.24
N LEU A 208 -1.39 -24.36 -9.35
CA LEU A 208 -1.84 -25.59 -10.00
C LEU A 208 -0.67 -26.43 -10.55
N GLN A 209 0.37 -25.80 -11.07
CA GLN A 209 1.55 -26.48 -11.59
C GLN A 209 2.24 -27.34 -10.52
N LYS A 210 2.24 -26.94 -9.25
CA LYS A 210 2.77 -27.74 -8.13
C LYS A 210 2.02 -29.05 -7.95
N HIS A 211 0.76 -29.10 -8.38
CA HIS A 211 -0.08 -30.29 -8.37
C HIS A 211 -0.11 -31.02 -9.73
N GLY A 212 0.74 -30.61 -10.68
CA GLY A 212 0.79 -31.21 -12.04
C GLY A 212 -0.43 -30.83 -12.90
N ALA A 213 -1.13 -29.74 -12.59
CA ALA A 213 -2.35 -29.30 -13.24
C ALA A 213 -2.21 -27.92 -13.89
N ALA A 214 -3.23 -27.53 -14.63
CA ALA A 214 -3.40 -26.20 -15.23
C ALA A 214 -4.85 -25.75 -15.07
N PRO A 215 -5.16 -24.47 -15.27
CA PRO A 215 -6.54 -23.99 -15.26
C PRO A 215 -7.42 -24.77 -16.24
N ALA A 216 -8.56 -25.28 -15.76
CA ALA A 216 -9.47 -26.11 -16.56
C ALA A 216 -10.24 -25.30 -17.61
N GLY A 217 -10.51 -24.03 -17.35
CA GLY A 217 -11.18 -23.11 -18.26
C GLY A 217 -10.81 -21.68 -17.94
N LEU A 218 -10.80 -20.85 -18.96
CA LEU A 218 -10.51 -19.42 -18.85
C LEU A 218 -11.64 -18.61 -19.45
N GLY A 219 -11.92 -17.44 -18.84
CA GLY A 219 -12.80 -16.43 -19.39
C GLY A 219 -12.28 -15.04 -19.02
N THR A 220 -12.60 -14.04 -19.82
CA THR A 220 -12.16 -12.66 -19.59
C THR A 220 -13.30 -11.66 -19.68
N PHE A 221 -13.10 -10.50 -19.03
CA PHE A 221 -13.96 -9.32 -19.17
C PHE A 221 -13.12 -8.05 -19.12
N ALA A 222 -13.62 -6.97 -19.73
CA ALA A 222 -12.92 -5.70 -19.76
C ALA A 222 -12.99 -4.98 -18.40
N ARG A 223 -11.92 -4.25 -18.04
CA ARG A 223 -11.87 -3.40 -16.84
C ARG A 223 -12.98 -2.34 -16.86
N ASN A 224 -13.50 -2.02 -15.67
CA ASN A 224 -14.54 -1.02 -15.44
C ASN A 224 -15.86 -1.31 -16.18
N THR A 225 -16.13 -2.57 -16.50
CA THR A 225 -17.41 -3.02 -17.08
C THR A 225 -18.02 -4.16 -16.27
N VAL A 226 -19.30 -4.42 -16.52
CA VAL A 226 -20.03 -5.61 -16.08
C VAL A 226 -20.46 -6.48 -17.26
N ASP A 227 -19.86 -6.28 -18.45
CA ASP A 227 -20.06 -7.15 -19.61
C ASP A 227 -19.19 -8.41 -19.45
N ILE A 228 -19.79 -9.40 -18.79
CA ILE A 228 -19.11 -10.64 -18.38
C ILE A 228 -19.56 -11.86 -19.21
N SER A 229 -20.56 -11.70 -20.08
CA SER A 229 -21.29 -12.81 -20.70
C SER A 229 -20.40 -13.70 -21.55
N ALA A 230 -19.45 -13.14 -22.31
CA ALA A 230 -18.52 -13.90 -23.15
C ALA A 230 -17.59 -14.76 -22.29
N GLY A 231 -16.90 -14.12 -21.32
CA GLY A 231 -15.97 -14.82 -20.44
C GLY A 231 -16.62 -15.86 -19.56
N LEU A 232 -17.86 -15.62 -19.09
CA LEU A 232 -18.61 -16.60 -18.33
C LEU A 232 -18.92 -17.85 -19.21
N ARG A 233 -19.41 -17.66 -20.43
CA ARG A 233 -19.69 -18.78 -21.34
C ARG A 233 -18.44 -19.61 -21.65
N GLU A 234 -17.31 -18.95 -21.92
CA GLU A 234 -16.04 -19.63 -22.18
C GLU A 234 -15.59 -20.50 -21.00
N ALA A 235 -15.65 -19.96 -19.79
CA ALA A 235 -15.28 -20.70 -18.58
C ALA A 235 -16.23 -21.87 -18.27
N MET A 236 -17.53 -21.72 -18.59
CA MET A 236 -18.53 -22.76 -18.36
C MET A 236 -18.38 -24.00 -19.25
N ILE A 237 -17.81 -23.88 -20.46
CA ILE A 237 -17.73 -24.98 -21.46
C ILE A 237 -17.19 -26.28 -20.86
N VAL A 238 -16.22 -26.18 -19.97
CA VAL A 238 -15.56 -27.35 -19.39
C VAL A 238 -16.10 -27.74 -18.02
N HIS A 239 -17.12 -27.04 -17.52
CA HIS A 239 -17.76 -27.29 -16.23
C HIS A 239 -16.73 -27.46 -15.09
N PRO A 240 -15.94 -26.42 -14.74
CA PRO A 240 -15.03 -26.49 -13.59
C PRO A 240 -15.81 -26.68 -12.28
N GLN A 241 -15.18 -27.38 -11.32
CA GLN A 241 -15.73 -27.59 -9.98
C GLN A 241 -15.64 -26.34 -9.12
N ALA A 242 -14.56 -25.56 -9.33
CA ALA A 242 -14.35 -24.26 -8.69
C ALA A 242 -13.90 -23.22 -9.72
N VAL A 243 -14.19 -21.96 -9.44
CA VAL A 243 -13.80 -20.82 -10.30
C VAL A 243 -13.22 -19.70 -9.45
N VAL A 244 -11.99 -19.33 -9.74
CA VAL A 244 -11.39 -18.12 -9.22
C VAL A 244 -11.84 -16.96 -10.09
N VAL A 245 -12.63 -16.04 -9.55
CA VAL A 245 -13.11 -14.85 -10.25
C VAL A 245 -12.28 -13.65 -9.83
N VAL A 246 -11.65 -12.97 -10.79
CA VAL A 246 -10.67 -11.92 -10.54
C VAL A 246 -11.18 -10.59 -11.05
N GLY A 247 -11.66 -9.75 -10.15
CA GLY A 247 -12.22 -8.44 -10.46
C GLY A 247 -12.58 -7.66 -9.19
N PRO A 248 -12.94 -6.38 -9.31
CA PRO A 248 -13.62 -5.66 -8.25
C PRO A 248 -15.06 -6.18 -8.08
N TYR A 249 -15.73 -5.76 -7.02
CA TYR A 249 -17.02 -6.27 -6.56
C TYR A 249 -18.11 -6.40 -7.64
N ALA A 250 -18.32 -5.37 -8.49
CA ALA A 250 -19.46 -5.35 -9.42
C ALA A 250 -19.40 -6.45 -10.51
N PRO A 251 -18.30 -6.61 -11.29
CA PRO A 251 -18.22 -7.71 -12.25
C PRO A 251 -18.17 -9.09 -11.59
N VAL A 252 -17.55 -9.24 -10.40
CA VAL A 252 -17.56 -10.51 -9.67
C VAL A 252 -18.98 -10.89 -9.26
N ALA A 253 -19.74 -9.95 -8.73
CA ALA A 253 -21.15 -10.15 -8.39
C ALA A 253 -22.00 -10.50 -9.62
N ALA A 254 -21.76 -9.82 -10.74
CA ALA A 254 -22.47 -10.10 -12.00
C ALA A 254 -22.19 -11.54 -12.50
N ILE A 255 -20.94 -12.00 -12.43
CA ILE A 255 -20.56 -13.37 -12.80
C ILE A 255 -21.27 -14.41 -11.93
N VAL A 256 -21.24 -14.22 -10.61
CA VAL A 256 -21.88 -15.17 -9.67
C VAL A 256 -23.38 -15.23 -9.89
N LYS A 257 -24.06 -14.09 -9.99
CA LYS A 257 -25.51 -14.01 -10.23
C LYS A 257 -25.93 -14.64 -11.56
N GLU A 258 -25.23 -14.30 -12.64
CA GLU A 258 -25.53 -14.82 -13.97
C GLU A 258 -25.28 -16.33 -14.04
N SER A 259 -24.19 -16.82 -13.43
CA SER A 259 -23.90 -18.24 -13.28
C SER A 259 -25.05 -18.99 -12.59
N HIS A 260 -25.54 -18.46 -11.47
CA HIS A 260 -26.65 -19.04 -10.73
C HIS A 260 -27.96 -19.01 -11.53
N THR A 261 -28.22 -17.94 -12.28
CA THR A 261 -29.39 -17.82 -13.17
C THR A 261 -29.34 -18.88 -14.26
N GLN A 262 -28.16 -19.23 -14.76
CA GLN A 262 -27.97 -20.32 -15.75
C GLN A 262 -27.95 -21.72 -15.14
N GLY A 263 -28.14 -21.84 -13.83
CA GLY A 263 -28.14 -23.12 -13.11
C GLY A 263 -26.77 -23.72 -12.86
N TRP A 264 -25.70 -22.97 -13.09
CA TRP A 264 -24.34 -23.41 -12.81
C TRP A 264 -23.81 -22.81 -11.49
N ARG A 265 -23.46 -23.69 -10.55
CA ARG A 265 -23.07 -23.33 -9.17
C ARG A 265 -21.75 -23.98 -8.77
N PRO A 266 -20.62 -23.62 -9.39
CA PRO A 266 -19.32 -24.08 -8.93
C PRO A 266 -18.97 -23.43 -7.59
N GLN A 267 -17.94 -23.93 -6.90
CA GLN A 267 -17.37 -23.19 -5.79
C GLN A 267 -16.70 -21.91 -6.31
N PHE A 268 -17.26 -20.74 -6.01
CA PHE A 268 -16.63 -19.46 -6.35
C PHE A 268 -15.60 -19.04 -5.32
N LEU A 269 -14.47 -18.54 -5.83
CA LEU A 269 -13.43 -17.92 -5.02
C LEU A 269 -13.03 -16.58 -5.64
N THR A 270 -12.54 -15.66 -4.81
CA THR A 270 -11.93 -14.41 -5.27
C THR A 270 -10.85 -13.96 -4.30
N VAL A 271 -9.99 -13.03 -4.73
CA VAL A 271 -8.94 -12.44 -3.91
C VAL A 271 -9.45 -11.22 -3.17
N SER A 272 -8.74 -10.80 -2.14
CA SER A 272 -9.09 -9.66 -1.25
C SER A 272 -9.44 -8.36 -1.97
N PHE A 273 -8.88 -8.14 -3.17
CA PHE A 273 -9.15 -6.96 -4.00
C PHE A 273 -10.62 -6.83 -4.42
N VAL A 274 -11.42 -7.88 -4.29
CA VAL A 274 -12.86 -7.81 -4.65
C VAL A 274 -13.59 -6.71 -3.87
N GLY A 275 -13.21 -6.42 -2.63
CA GLY A 275 -13.96 -5.54 -1.72
C GLY A 275 -15.19 -6.27 -1.17
N THR A 276 -14.96 -7.12 -0.20
CA THR A 276 -15.89 -8.12 0.32
C THR A 276 -17.29 -7.56 0.61
N GLU A 277 -17.40 -6.44 1.32
CA GLU A 277 -18.68 -5.86 1.73
C GLU A 277 -19.46 -5.31 0.53
N ALA A 278 -18.76 -4.70 -0.42
CA ALA A 278 -19.37 -4.23 -1.66
C ALA A 278 -19.81 -5.40 -2.55
N PHE A 279 -19.01 -6.47 -2.62
CA PHE A 279 -19.38 -7.70 -3.32
C PHE A 279 -20.65 -8.34 -2.73
N ILE A 280 -20.69 -8.50 -1.41
CA ILE A 280 -21.88 -9.07 -0.73
C ILE A 280 -23.13 -8.22 -0.99
N LYS A 281 -22.99 -6.90 -0.91
CA LYS A 281 -24.07 -5.96 -1.21
C LYS A 281 -24.57 -6.06 -2.66
N GLU A 282 -23.65 -6.16 -3.63
CA GLU A 282 -24.00 -6.23 -5.06
C GLU A 282 -24.57 -7.61 -5.44
N ALA A 283 -23.97 -8.68 -4.93
CA ALA A 283 -24.42 -10.06 -5.23
C ALA A 283 -25.70 -10.43 -4.48
N GLY A 284 -25.95 -9.81 -3.32
CA GLY A 284 -27.09 -10.18 -2.48
C GLY A 284 -27.00 -11.64 -2.00
N PRO A 285 -28.12 -12.39 -2.04
CA PRO A 285 -28.12 -13.79 -1.62
C PRO A 285 -27.20 -14.71 -2.44
N ASP A 286 -26.86 -14.33 -3.67
CA ASP A 286 -25.97 -15.11 -4.52
C ASP A 286 -24.51 -15.07 -4.06
N ALA A 287 -24.14 -14.14 -3.15
CA ALA A 287 -22.83 -14.10 -2.54
C ALA A 287 -22.55 -15.33 -1.66
N ASP A 288 -23.59 -15.96 -1.11
CA ASP A 288 -23.44 -17.06 -0.16
C ASP A 288 -22.67 -18.23 -0.77
N GLY A 289 -21.72 -18.76 0.00
CA GLY A 289 -20.82 -19.82 -0.42
C GLY A 289 -19.55 -19.33 -1.13
N THR A 290 -19.47 -18.06 -1.54
CA THR A 290 -18.24 -17.54 -2.15
C THR A 290 -17.11 -17.43 -1.12
N ILE A 291 -15.94 -17.95 -1.46
CA ILE A 291 -14.74 -17.90 -0.63
C ILE A 291 -13.90 -16.69 -1.06
N ILE A 292 -13.44 -15.95 -0.08
CA ILE A 292 -12.63 -14.74 -0.31
C ILE A 292 -11.38 -14.83 0.57
N THR A 293 -10.20 -14.78 -0.03
CA THR A 293 -8.96 -14.59 0.74
C THR A 293 -8.85 -13.16 1.22
N GLN A 294 -8.32 -12.97 2.42
CA GLN A 294 -8.14 -11.68 3.07
C GLN A 294 -6.70 -11.52 3.53
N VAL A 295 -6.17 -10.31 3.42
CA VAL A 295 -4.79 -9.99 3.82
C VAL A 295 -4.70 -9.37 5.22
N VAL A 296 -5.84 -9.16 5.83
CA VAL A 296 -6.03 -8.73 7.23
C VAL A 296 -7.04 -9.67 7.92
N PRO A 297 -7.05 -9.76 9.24
CA PRO A 297 -8.02 -10.61 9.95
C PRO A 297 -9.45 -10.08 9.80
N PRO A 298 -10.47 -10.88 10.14
CA PRO A 298 -11.83 -10.39 10.21
C PRO A 298 -11.96 -9.17 11.13
N TYR A 299 -12.63 -8.14 10.65
CA TYR A 299 -12.75 -6.85 11.33
C TYR A 299 -13.70 -6.86 12.55
N ASP A 300 -14.34 -7.97 12.83
CA ASP A 300 -15.14 -8.23 14.03
C ASP A 300 -14.36 -8.97 15.13
N HIS A 301 -13.16 -9.46 14.87
CA HIS A 301 -12.27 -10.13 15.82
C HIS A 301 -11.57 -9.11 16.74
N THR A 302 -12.37 -8.47 17.60
CA THR A 302 -11.89 -7.41 18.52
C THR A 302 -10.98 -7.91 19.64
N GLU A 303 -10.80 -9.21 19.79
CA GLU A 303 -9.74 -9.80 20.62
C GLU A 303 -8.34 -9.48 20.08
N TYR A 304 -8.21 -9.10 18.82
CA TYR A 304 -6.97 -8.58 18.26
C TYR A 304 -6.85 -7.07 18.51
N PRO A 305 -5.81 -6.62 19.24
CA PRO A 305 -5.69 -5.23 19.67
C PRO A 305 -5.81 -4.21 18.54
N THR A 306 -5.25 -4.50 17.37
CA THR A 306 -5.32 -3.59 16.22
C THR A 306 -6.71 -3.55 15.60
N VAL A 307 -7.46 -4.64 15.61
CA VAL A 307 -8.86 -4.63 15.15
C VAL A 307 -9.72 -3.80 16.10
N ALA A 308 -9.53 -3.94 17.42
CA ALA A 308 -10.22 -3.11 18.41
C ALA A 308 -9.90 -1.61 18.21
N LEU A 309 -8.62 -1.27 18.07
CA LEU A 309 -8.15 0.11 17.81
C LEU A 309 -8.75 0.68 16.51
N TYR A 310 -8.77 -0.11 15.44
CA TYR A 310 -9.38 0.28 14.17
C TYR A 310 -10.87 0.61 14.35
N ARG A 311 -11.63 -0.22 15.05
CA ARG A 311 -13.06 -0.01 15.27
C ARG A 311 -13.32 1.22 16.11
N GLU A 312 -12.53 1.47 17.14
CA GLU A 312 -12.60 2.69 17.97
C GLU A 312 -12.31 3.94 17.13
N ALA A 313 -11.24 3.92 16.32
CA ALA A 313 -10.90 5.04 15.45
C ALA A 313 -12.00 5.29 14.41
N LEU A 314 -12.53 4.22 13.79
CA LEU A 314 -13.62 4.35 12.82
C LEU A 314 -14.87 4.95 13.45
N ALA A 315 -15.28 4.46 14.63
CA ALA A 315 -16.43 4.98 15.36
C ALA A 315 -16.25 6.45 15.76
N LYS A 316 -15.02 6.85 16.09
CA LYS A 316 -14.70 8.24 16.47
C LYS A 316 -14.72 9.20 15.29
N TYR A 317 -14.05 8.84 14.18
CA TYR A 317 -13.81 9.78 13.07
C TYR A 317 -14.82 9.63 11.92
N TYR A 318 -15.41 8.45 11.77
CA TYR A 318 -16.30 8.10 10.66
C TYR A 318 -17.51 7.27 11.14
N PRO A 319 -18.32 7.78 12.10
CA PRO A 319 -19.36 6.98 12.79
C PRO A 319 -20.46 6.44 11.88
N ALA A 320 -20.64 7.02 10.69
CA ALA A 320 -21.63 6.56 9.71
C ALA A 320 -21.11 5.45 8.76
N ILE A 321 -19.80 5.12 8.85
CA ILE A 321 -19.18 4.14 7.95
C ILE A 321 -19.01 2.81 8.68
N PRO A 322 -19.60 1.72 8.16
CA PRO A 322 -19.39 0.40 8.75
C PRO A 322 -17.95 -0.09 8.53
N PRO A 323 -17.42 -0.94 9.41
CA PRO A 323 -16.14 -1.61 9.23
C PRO A 323 -16.10 -2.44 7.93
N SER A 324 -14.91 -2.52 7.31
CA SER A 324 -14.68 -3.36 6.14
C SER A 324 -13.24 -3.90 6.13
N PHE A 325 -12.99 -5.00 5.41
CA PHE A 325 -11.64 -5.50 5.19
C PHE A 325 -10.76 -4.47 4.50
N VAL A 326 -11.32 -3.74 3.53
CA VAL A 326 -10.62 -2.70 2.75
C VAL A 326 -10.15 -1.56 3.64
N SER A 327 -11.02 -1.05 4.53
CA SER A 327 -10.61 0.04 5.43
C SER A 327 -9.71 -0.43 6.57
N LEU A 328 -9.84 -1.69 7.02
CA LEU A 328 -8.88 -2.26 7.97
C LEU A 328 -7.48 -2.40 7.34
N GLU A 329 -7.40 -2.82 6.07
CA GLU A 329 -6.11 -2.87 5.34
C GLU A 329 -5.48 -1.48 5.26
N GLY A 330 -6.22 -0.46 4.81
CA GLY A 330 -5.71 0.92 4.78
C GLY A 330 -5.27 1.45 6.15
N PHE A 331 -5.95 1.05 7.23
CA PHE A 331 -5.57 1.37 8.60
C PHE A 331 -4.22 0.75 8.97
N VAL A 332 -4.01 -0.53 8.64
CA VAL A 332 -2.76 -1.27 8.88
C VAL A 332 -1.62 -0.70 8.04
N ASP A 333 -1.88 -0.34 6.79
CA ASP A 333 -0.89 0.32 5.93
C ASP A 333 -0.40 1.63 6.57
N ALA A 334 -1.31 2.43 7.11
CA ALA A 334 -0.96 3.67 7.82
C ALA A 334 -0.18 3.40 9.12
N MET A 335 -0.43 2.27 9.81
CA MET A 335 0.38 1.87 10.97
C MET A 335 1.84 1.64 10.58
N VAL A 336 2.09 0.98 9.46
CA VAL A 336 3.46 0.75 8.94
C VAL A 336 4.13 2.05 8.56
N VAL A 337 3.42 2.96 7.87
CA VAL A 337 3.93 4.31 7.57
C VAL A 337 4.34 5.05 8.85
N VAL A 338 3.47 5.07 9.85
CA VAL A 338 3.75 5.79 11.12
C VAL A 338 4.90 5.15 11.90
N GLU A 339 4.99 3.83 11.91
CA GLU A 339 6.11 3.11 12.54
C GLU A 339 7.45 3.47 11.85
N GLY A 340 7.47 3.49 10.52
CA GLY A 340 8.62 3.93 9.75
C GLY A 340 9.02 5.37 10.07
N LEU A 341 8.04 6.30 10.14
CA LEU A 341 8.29 7.70 10.51
C LEU A 341 8.88 7.83 11.93
N LYS A 342 8.36 7.06 12.90
CA LYS A 342 8.85 7.06 14.28
C LYS A 342 10.30 6.56 14.37
N ARG A 343 10.61 5.47 13.66
CA ARG A 343 11.96 4.89 13.65
C ARG A 343 12.98 5.75 12.90
N ALA A 344 12.56 6.42 11.82
CA ALA A 344 13.42 7.32 11.05
C ALA A 344 13.90 8.53 11.87
N GLY A 345 13.16 8.92 12.90
CA GLY A 345 13.53 9.99 13.83
C GLY A 345 13.17 11.38 13.33
N LYS A 346 13.63 12.40 14.08
CA LYS A 346 13.26 13.81 13.82
C LYS A 346 13.88 14.35 12.52
N ASP A 347 15.11 13.93 12.20
CA ASP A 347 15.83 14.34 10.99
C ASP A 347 15.42 13.46 9.81
N LEU A 348 14.17 13.60 9.40
CA LEU A 348 13.50 12.75 8.45
C LEU A 348 13.96 13.02 7.02
N THR A 349 14.43 11.96 6.33
CA THR A 349 14.64 11.92 4.88
C THR A 349 13.94 10.69 4.30
N ARG A 350 13.72 10.64 2.98
CA ARG A 350 13.10 9.47 2.31
C ARG A 350 13.95 8.20 2.50
N ASP A 351 15.27 8.29 2.38
CA ASP A 351 16.18 7.15 2.57
C ASP A 351 16.13 6.64 4.03
N LYS A 352 16.20 7.55 5.02
CA LYS A 352 16.04 7.16 6.43
C LYS A 352 14.70 6.50 6.72
N PHE A 353 13.64 6.95 6.05
CA PHE A 353 12.31 6.37 6.20
C PHE A 353 12.25 4.94 5.64
N ILE A 354 12.82 4.70 4.46
CA ILE A 354 12.90 3.35 3.88
C ILE A 354 13.73 2.44 4.80
N SER A 355 14.95 2.86 5.16
CA SER A 355 15.83 2.07 6.04
C SER A 355 15.21 1.82 7.43
N ALA A 356 14.41 2.75 7.93
CA ALA A 356 13.66 2.57 9.17
C ALA A 356 12.60 1.46 9.06
N ILE A 357 11.91 1.36 7.91
CA ILE A 357 10.97 0.26 7.66
C ILE A 357 11.73 -1.06 7.47
N GLU A 358 12.83 -1.08 6.73
CA GLU A 358 13.70 -2.25 6.55
C GLU A 358 14.21 -2.81 7.89
N SER A 359 14.34 -1.96 8.92
CA SER A 359 14.74 -2.36 10.28
C SER A 359 13.63 -3.04 11.10
N ILE A 360 12.44 -3.18 10.58
CA ILE A 360 11.32 -3.84 11.26
C ILE A 360 11.46 -5.35 11.10
N HIS A 361 11.77 -6.05 12.20
CA HIS A 361 11.90 -7.50 12.21
C HIS A 361 10.96 -8.12 13.22
N ASN A 362 10.21 -9.14 12.81
CA ASN A 362 9.34 -9.95 13.65
C ASN A 362 8.38 -9.14 14.56
N GLN A 363 7.88 -8.02 14.04
CA GLN A 363 7.00 -7.14 14.81
C GLN A 363 5.56 -7.67 14.78
N ASN A 364 5.00 -7.91 15.96
CA ASN A 364 3.58 -8.18 16.11
C ASN A 364 2.80 -6.86 16.18
N LEU A 365 2.00 -6.60 15.15
CA LEU A 365 1.13 -5.42 15.11
C LEU A 365 -0.22 -5.64 15.83
N GLY A 366 -0.43 -6.76 16.51
CA GLY A 366 -1.73 -7.04 17.15
C GLY A 366 -2.84 -7.44 16.18
N LEU A 367 -2.46 -8.10 15.07
CA LEU A 367 -3.39 -8.62 14.03
C LEU A 367 -3.60 -10.14 14.13
N GLY A 368 -3.32 -10.72 15.30
CA GLY A 368 -3.35 -12.17 15.50
C GLY A 368 -2.02 -12.85 15.17
N PRO A 369 -1.91 -14.16 15.44
CA PRO A 369 -0.64 -14.88 15.37
C PRO A 369 -0.12 -15.14 13.95
N LYS A 370 -0.99 -15.04 12.94
CA LYS A 370 -0.62 -15.28 11.54
C LYS A 370 0.15 -14.13 10.90
N LEU A 371 -0.07 -12.89 11.33
CA LEU A 371 0.47 -11.69 10.70
C LEU A 371 1.58 -11.09 11.56
N ILE A 372 2.80 -11.48 11.25
CA ILE A 372 4.02 -10.93 11.85
C ILE A 372 4.73 -10.11 10.79
N LEU A 373 4.92 -8.83 11.07
CA LEU A 373 5.54 -7.88 10.15
C LEU A 373 7.05 -8.03 10.17
N SER A 374 7.66 -8.16 8.99
CA SER A 374 9.11 -8.23 8.88
C SER A 374 9.57 -7.72 7.52
N TYR A 375 10.63 -6.91 7.50
CA TYR A 375 11.27 -6.40 6.29
C TYR A 375 12.77 -6.58 6.36
N SER A 376 13.46 -6.37 5.25
CA SER A 376 14.91 -6.26 5.16
C SER A 376 15.29 -5.46 3.90
N GLU A 377 16.55 -5.09 3.75
CA GLU A 377 17.08 -4.46 2.53
C GLU A 377 16.87 -5.29 1.25
N SER A 378 16.67 -6.59 1.39
CA SER A 378 16.44 -7.53 0.28
C SER A 378 15.00 -8.04 0.17
N ASP A 379 14.13 -7.68 1.12
CA ASP A 379 12.72 -8.09 1.13
C ASP A 379 11.83 -6.97 1.67
N HIS A 380 11.05 -6.38 0.77
CA HIS A 380 10.07 -5.33 1.08
C HIS A 380 8.63 -5.86 1.17
N LYS A 381 8.45 -7.13 1.52
CA LYS A 381 7.14 -7.77 1.72
C LYS A 381 6.86 -7.97 3.21
N GLY A 382 5.92 -7.20 3.75
CA GLY A 382 5.60 -7.17 5.18
C GLY A 382 4.96 -8.44 5.70
N PHE A 383 3.82 -8.85 5.12
CA PHE A 383 3.10 -10.06 5.47
C PHE A 383 3.15 -11.11 4.37
N ASN A 384 3.17 -12.39 4.77
CA ASN A 384 3.25 -13.55 3.88
C ASN A 384 2.03 -14.48 3.98
N ASN A 385 1.18 -14.27 4.98
CA ASN A 385 0.05 -15.13 5.27
C ASN A 385 -1.27 -14.42 4.95
N VAL A 386 -2.29 -15.23 4.67
CA VAL A 386 -3.65 -14.78 4.38
C VAL A 386 -4.66 -15.50 5.27
N TYR A 387 -5.82 -14.90 5.43
CA TYR A 387 -7.01 -15.53 5.97
C TYR A 387 -7.93 -15.98 4.83
N ALA A 388 -8.70 -17.02 5.03
CA ALA A 388 -9.81 -17.36 4.15
C ALA A 388 -11.11 -17.05 4.86
N THR A 389 -12.06 -16.43 4.16
CA THR A 389 -13.44 -16.23 4.61
C THR A 389 -14.39 -16.85 3.62
N ILE A 390 -15.55 -17.27 4.08
CA ILE A 390 -16.68 -17.70 3.25
C ILE A 390 -17.91 -16.87 3.59
N VAL A 391 -18.66 -16.45 2.59
CA VAL A 391 -19.91 -15.73 2.82
C VAL A 391 -20.99 -16.69 3.27
N ARG A 392 -21.63 -16.41 4.40
CA ARG A 392 -22.76 -17.15 4.94
C ARG A 392 -23.84 -16.18 5.41
N ASN A 393 -25.06 -16.31 4.87
CA ASN A 393 -26.18 -15.41 5.16
C ASN A 393 -25.78 -13.92 5.04
N GLY A 394 -25.07 -13.59 3.95
CA GLY A 394 -24.63 -12.23 3.68
C GLY A 394 -23.51 -11.69 4.60
N THR A 395 -22.84 -12.56 5.37
CA THR A 395 -21.75 -12.17 6.29
C THR A 395 -20.50 -12.98 5.98
N PRO A 396 -19.31 -12.34 5.86
CA PRO A 396 -18.05 -13.06 5.71
C PRO A 396 -17.64 -13.67 7.06
N VAL A 397 -17.48 -14.97 7.12
CA VAL A 397 -17.03 -15.71 8.31
C VAL A 397 -15.70 -16.42 8.03
N LEU A 398 -14.86 -16.55 9.05
CA LEU A 398 -13.55 -17.19 8.91
C LEU A 398 -13.74 -18.67 8.48
N LEU A 399 -13.07 -19.08 7.41
CA LEU A 399 -13.06 -20.44 6.89
C LEU A 399 -11.79 -21.16 7.35
N THR A 400 -11.93 -22.07 8.30
CA THR A 400 -10.81 -22.87 8.83
C THR A 400 -10.85 -24.31 8.35
N ASP A 401 -12.05 -24.84 8.03
CA ASP A 401 -12.24 -26.19 7.53
C ASP A 401 -12.83 -26.16 6.11
N TRP A 402 -12.07 -26.68 5.16
CA TRP A 402 -12.43 -26.77 3.74
C TRP A 402 -12.96 -28.15 3.35
N SER A 403 -12.96 -29.13 4.25
CA SER A 403 -13.32 -30.53 3.95
C SER A 403 -14.77 -30.75 3.51
N GLY A 404 -15.64 -29.77 3.80
CA GLY A 404 -17.04 -29.76 3.40
C GLY A 404 -17.31 -29.24 1.98
N LEU A 405 -16.31 -28.70 1.31
CA LEU A 405 -16.44 -28.17 -0.05
C LEU A 405 -16.52 -29.32 -1.06
N GLY A 406 -17.42 -29.21 -2.03
CA GLY A 406 -17.53 -30.20 -3.13
C GLY A 406 -18.33 -31.47 -2.79
N LYS A 407 -19.01 -31.51 -1.63
CA LYS A 407 -19.96 -32.63 -1.27
C LYS A 407 -21.38 -32.30 -1.64
#